data_27674cdbe97af690b73a0e11bfa1603c
#
_entry.id   27674cdbe97af690b73a0e11bfa1603c
#
_cell.length_a   1.000
_cell.length_b   1.000
_cell.length_c   1.000
_cell.angle_alpha   90.00
_cell.angle_beta   90.00
_cell.angle_gamma   90.00
#
_symmetry.space_group_name_H-M   'P 1'
#
loop_
_entity.id
_entity.type
_entity.pdbx_description
1 polymer ?
#
loop_
_entity_poly.entity_id
_entity_poly.type
_entity_poly.pdbx_seq_one_letter_code
_entity_poly.pdbx_strand_id
1 'polypeptide(L)'
;LSATVGIQDWVIEQLKALLFVQVVIIVLLFFLEGLRVIGIERLIKLALGPFLRFMGVGDKAATIAVVGVTLGLGFGGGLLIKEVSSGNIPKEDVFGVLSFLNLSHSVFEDTAVVMLLGPSLFIVLVGRIVYAMLFVYVLMKFAASLSEEIWKQHLTNANIPEQAKFA
;
A
#
# COMPACT_ATOMS: atom_id res chain seq x y z
N LEU A 1 -32.17 -28.43 17.84
CA LEU A 1 -32.58 -27.39 18.80
C LEU A 1 -31.65 -26.19 18.59
N SER A 2 -32.03 -25.31 17.69
CA SER A 2 -31.39 -24.00 17.51
C SER A 2 -31.70 -23.16 18.71
N ALA A 3 -30.76 -23.01 19.63
CA ALA A 3 -30.83 -21.98 20.66
C ALA A 3 -30.93 -20.64 19.92
N THR A 4 -32.09 -19.97 20.04
CA THR A 4 -32.23 -18.59 19.60
C THR A 4 -31.33 -17.76 20.48
N VAL A 5 -30.13 -17.45 19.94
CA VAL A 5 -29.21 -16.51 20.59
C VAL A 5 -29.99 -15.22 20.75
N GLY A 6 -30.21 -14.78 21.98
CA GLY A 6 -30.92 -13.54 22.27
C GLY A 6 -30.18 -12.37 21.62
N ILE A 7 -30.92 -11.34 21.19
CA ILE A 7 -30.30 -10.14 20.60
C ILE A 7 -29.24 -9.55 21.55
N GLN A 8 -29.46 -9.64 22.86
CA GLN A 8 -28.51 -9.18 23.88
C GLN A 8 -27.20 -9.98 23.84
N ASP A 9 -27.27 -11.31 23.76
CA ASP A 9 -26.08 -12.16 23.69
C ASP A 9 -25.30 -11.91 22.40
N TRP A 10 -26.01 -11.77 21.29
CA TRP A 10 -25.41 -11.41 20.00
C TRP A 10 -24.68 -10.08 20.06
N VAL A 11 -25.30 -9.03 20.64
CA VAL A 11 -24.68 -7.70 20.80
C VAL A 11 -23.43 -7.78 21.68
N ILE A 12 -23.49 -8.52 22.79
CA ILE A 12 -22.35 -8.69 23.68
C ILE A 12 -21.19 -9.40 22.97
N GLU A 13 -21.47 -10.44 22.19
CA GLU A 13 -20.45 -11.14 21.39
C GLU A 13 -19.81 -10.24 20.35
N GLN A 14 -20.61 -9.41 19.65
CA GLN A 14 -20.09 -8.44 18.67
C GLN A 14 -19.20 -7.38 19.36
N LEU A 15 -19.61 -6.87 20.52
CA LEU A 15 -18.79 -5.91 21.27
C LEU A 15 -17.47 -6.53 21.74
N LYS A 16 -17.47 -7.77 22.20
CA LYS A 16 -16.24 -8.49 22.57
C LYS A 16 -15.33 -8.69 21.37
N ALA A 17 -15.90 -9.08 20.22
CA ALA A 17 -15.14 -9.25 18.97
C ALA A 17 -14.51 -7.93 18.52
N LEU A 18 -15.27 -6.82 18.54
CA LEU A 18 -14.76 -5.49 18.21
C LEU A 18 -13.63 -5.04 19.15
N LEU A 19 -13.81 -5.24 20.46
CA LEU A 19 -12.76 -4.93 21.45
C LEU A 19 -11.51 -5.78 21.24
N PHE A 20 -11.67 -7.07 20.95
CA PHE A 20 -10.55 -7.95 20.66
C PHE A 20 -9.77 -7.47 19.40
N VAL A 21 -10.46 -7.19 18.31
CA VAL A 21 -9.84 -6.67 17.08
C VAL A 21 -9.14 -5.34 17.36
N GLN A 22 -9.77 -4.44 18.14
CA GLN A 22 -9.16 -3.16 18.51
C GLN A 22 -7.86 -3.33 19.29
N VAL A 23 -7.83 -4.24 20.26
CA VAL A 23 -6.60 -4.55 21.03
C VAL A 23 -5.52 -5.12 20.11
N VAL A 24 -5.89 -6.05 19.21
CA VAL A 24 -4.94 -6.64 18.25
C VAL A 24 -4.34 -5.55 17.37
N ILE A 25 -5.15 -4.63 16.84
CA ILE A 25 -4.67 -3.51 16.02
C ILE A 25 -3.70 -2.62 16.80
N ILE A 26 -4.03 -2.26 18.03
CA ILE A 26 -3.17 -1.42 18.88
C ILE A 26 -1.82 -2.11 19.13
N VAL A 27 -1.83 -3.38 19.52
CA VAL A 27 -0.61 -4.16 19.75
C VAL A 27 0.23 -4.24 18.48
N LEU A 28 -0.43 -4.45 17.33
CA LEU A 28 0.23 -4.51 16.04
C LEU A 28 0.89 -3.19 15.67
N LEU A 29 0.21 -2.06 15.87
CA LEU A 29 0.77 -0.74 15.59
C LEU A 29 2.02 -0.47 16.45
N PHE A 30 1.98 -0.80 17.74
CA PHE A 30 3.15 -0.73 18.61
C PHE A 30 4.30 -1.64 18.14
N PHE A 31 3.97 -2.85 17.72
CA PHE A 31 4.95 -3.79 17.18
C PHE A 31 5.60 -3.26 15.90
N LEU A 32 4.80 -2.74 14.96
CA LEU A 32 5.30 -2.14 13.72
C LEU A 32 6.18 -0.92 13.98
N GLU A 33 5.80 -0.06 14.92
CA GLU A 33 6.64 1.09 15.30
C GLU A 33 7.96 0.60 15.93
N GLY A 34 7.92 -0.44 16.74
CA GLY A 34 9.13 -1.08 17.26
C GLY A 34 10.05 -1.63 16.15
N LEU A 35 9.50 -2.31 15.16
CA LEU A 35 10.25 -2.80 13.99
C LEU A 35 10.87 -1.65 13.18
N ARG A 36 10.17 -0.54 13.07
CA ARG A 36 10.66 0.68 12.41
C ARG A 36 11.87 1.26 13.14
N VAL A 37 11.82 1.35 14.48
CA VAL A 37 12.95 1.83 15.30
C VAL A 37 14.18 0.94 15.15
N ILE A 38 14.00 -0.37 14.98
CA ILE A 38 15.09 -1.35 14.75
C ILE A 38 15.73 -1.19 13.36
N GLY A 39 15.11 -0.44 12.46
CA GLY A 39 15.68 -0.14 11.13
C GLY A 39 15.34 -1.17 10.05
N ILE A 40 14.26 -1.91 10.20
CA ILE A 40 13.70 -2.81 9.17
C ILE A 40 13.44 -2.08 7.84
N GLU A 41 13.25 -0.77 7.91
CA GLU A 41 13.15 0.11 6.75
C GLU A 41 14.32 -0.05 5.77
N ARG A 42 15.54 -0.28 6.29
CA ARG A 42 16.72 -0.53 5.43
C ARG A 42 16.62 -1.86 4.66
N LEU A 43 16.09 -2.89 5.31
CA LEU A 43 15.86 -4.19 4.65
C LEU A 43 14.81 -4.08 3.55
N ILE A 44 13.73 -3.36 3.82
CA ILE A 44 12.67 -3.10 2.84
C ILE A 44 13.23 -2.31 1.65
N LYS A 45 14.04 -1.29 1.89
CA LYS A 45 14.75 -0.54 0.84
C LYS A 45 15.64 -1.45 -0.02
N LEU A 46 16.38 -2.33 0.64
CA LEU A 46 17.31 -3.24 -0.04
C LEU A 46 16.56 -4.27 -0.92
N ALA A 47 15.41 -4.74 -0.46
CA ALA A 47 14.60 -5.73 -1.17
C ALA A 47 13.74 -5.11 -2.28
N LEU A 48 13.04 -4.02 -1.98
CA LEU A 48 12.10 -3.38 -2.90
C LEU A 48 12.78 -2.47 -3.94
N GLY A 49 13.87 -1.81 -3.57
CA GLY A 49 14.57 -0.87 -4.45
C GLY A 49 14.98 -1.48 -5.80
N PRO A 50 15.76 -2.58 -5.82
CA PRO A 50 16.16 -3.24 -7.06
C PRO A 50 14.97 -3.69 -7.90
N PHE A 51 13.91 -4.14 -7.23
CA PHE A 51 12.73 -4.64 -7.91
C PHE A 51 11.93 -3.51 -8.59
N LEU A 52 11.70 -2.39 -7.89
CA LEU A 52 11.03 -1.22 -8.47
C LEU A 52 11.81 -0.67 -9.68
N ARG A 53 13.14 -0.66 -9.61
CA ARG A 53 14.01 -0.32 -10.75
C ARG A 53 13.87 -1.31 -11.91
N PHE A 54 13.77 -2.60 -11.62
CA PHE A 54 13.53 -3.62 -12.64
C PHE A 54 12.20 -3.43 -13.36
N MET A 55 11.18 -2.91 -12.67
CA MET A 55 9.89 -2.53 -13.26
C MET A 55 9.97 -1.26 -14.12
N GLY A 56 11.11 -0.59 -14.18
CA GLY A 56 11.29 0.66 -14.92
C GLY A 56 10.90 1.91 -14.13
N VAL A 57 10.65 1.79 -12.82
CA VAL A 57 10.35 2.93 -11.93
C VAL A 57 11.65 3.67 -11.61
N GLY A 58 11.69 4.97 -11.83
CA GLY A 58 12.86 5.81 -11.57
C GLY A 58 13.25 5.84 -10.08
N ASP A 59 14.51 6.11 -9.78
CA ASP A 59 15.08 6.06 -8.43
C ASP A 59 14.34 6.93 -7.39
N LYS A 60 13.89 8.12 -7.79
CA LYS A 60 13.13 9.02 -6.92
C LYS A 60 11.77 8.40 -6.55
N ALA A 61 11.05 7.93 -7.55
CA ALA A 61 9.75 7.30 -7.39
C ALA A 61 9.87 5.99 -6.58
N ALA A 62 10.89 5.18 -6.82
CA ALA A 62 11.18 3.98 -6.05
C ALA A 62 11.44 4.30 -4.56
N THR A 63 12.16 5.38 -4.26
CA THR A 63 12.39 5.84 -2.88
C THR A 63 11.07 6.21 -2.20
N ILE A 64 10.18 6.91 -2.90
CA ILE A 64 8.86 7.27 -2.37
C ILE A 64 7.98 6.03 -2.14
N ALA A 65 8.03 5.06 -3.06
CA ALA A 65 7.34 3.79 -2.87
C ALA A 65 7.78 3.08 -1.59
N VAL A 66 9.08 3.02 -1.33
CA VAL A 66 9.62 2.45 -0.09
C VAL A 66 9.15 3.21 1.14
N VAL A 67 9.20 4.54 1.10
CA VAL A 67 8.69 5.40 2.19
C VAL A 67 7.20 5.14 2.42
N GLY A 68 6.41 5.02 1.34
CA GLY A 68 4.98 4.75 1.43
C GLY A 68 4.64 3.38 2.03
N VAL A 69 5.44 2.35 1.73
CA VAL A 69 5.27 1.01 2.35
C VAL A 69 5.66 1.01 3.82
N THR A 70 6.67 1.78 4.20
CA THR A 70 7.21 1.80 5.58
C THR A 70 6.48 2.77 6.49
N LEU A 71 6.16 3.97 6.01
CA LEU A 71 5.51 5.05 6.78
C LEU A 71 4.00 5.11 6.56
N GLY A 72 3.50 4.28 5.65
CA GLY A 72 2.09 4.25 5.27
C GLY A 72 1.76 5.17 4.09
N LEU A 73 0.59 4.89 3.51
CA LEU A 73 0.11 5.56 2.30
C LEU A 73 -0.01 7.08 2.46
N GLY A 74 -0.37 7.57 3.64
CA GLY A 74 -0.50 9.00 3.90
C GLY A 74 0.79 9.77 3.70
N PHE A 75 1.91 9.26 4.22
CA PHE A 75 3.23 9.86 4.04
C PHE A 75 3.76 9.68 2.62
N GLY A 76 3.70 8.44 2.11
CA GLY A 76 4.16 8.13 0.75
C GLY A 76 3.37 8.89 -0.31
N GLY A 77 2.04 8.94 -0.16
CA GLY A 77 1.17 9.70 -1.07
C GLY A 77 1.42 11.20 -1.02
N GLY A 78 1.54 11.77 0.19
CA GLY A 78 1.86 13.19 0.35
C GLY A 78 3.20 13.58 -0.28
N LEU A 79 4.23 12.75 -0.08
CA LEU A 79 5.54 12.97 -0.70
C LEU A 79 5.47 12.82 -2.23
N LEU A 80 4.71 11.86 -2.72
CA LEU A 80 4.50 11.66 -4.15
C LEU A 80 3.81 12.87 -4.79
N ILE A 81 2.75 13.38 -4.18
CA ILE A 81 2.04 14.58 -4.65
C ILE A 81 3.01 15.78 -4.73
N LYS A 82 3.82 15.98 -3.71
CA LYS A 82 4.82 17.06 -3.67
C LYS A 82 5.83 16.93 -4.82
N GLU A 83 6.40 15.75 -5.05
CA GLU A 83 7.40 15.54 -6.09
C GLU A 83 6.81 15.62 -7.50
N VAL A 84 5.56 15.17 -7.67
CA VAL A 84 4.81 15.32 -8.92
C VAL A 84 4.54 16.79 -9.23
N SER A 85 4.09 17.55 -8.23
CA SER A 85 3.83 19.00 -8.38
C SER A 85 5.09 19.78 -8.72
N SER A 86 6.25 19.28 -8.32
CA SER A 86 7.57 19.85 -8.67
C SER A 86 8.09 19.43 -10.05
N GLY A 87 7.36 18.58 -10.79
CA GLY A 87 7.76 18.08 -12.11
C GLY A 87 8.94 17.10 -12.09
N ASN A 88 9.28 16.56 -10.92
CA ASN A 88 10.47 15.73 -10.73
C ASN A 88 10.27 14.24 -11.09
N ILE A 89 9.03 13.80 -11.27
CA ILE A 89 8.67 12.40 -11.48
C ILE A 89 7.78 12.27 -12.73
N PRO A 90 8.10 11.36 -13.66
CA PRO A 90 7.27 11.05 -14.81
C PRO A 90 5.89 10.49 -14.40
N LYS A 91 4.87 10.70 -15.21
CA LYS A 91 3.48 10.23 -14.95
C LYS A 91 3.42 8.71 -14.80
N GLU A 92 4.19 8.01 -15.62
CA GLU A 92 4.27 6.56 -15.65
C GLU A 92 4.78 6.02 -14.31
N ASP A 93 5.80 6.65 -13.76
CA ASP A 93 6.36 6.31 -12.44
C ASP A 93 5.34 6.56 -11.32
N VAL A 94 4.61 7.67 -11.41
CA VAL A 94 3.52 8.00 -10.44
C VAL A 94 2.47 6.90 -10.44
N PHE A 95 2.03 6.48 -11.63
CA PHE A 95 1.05 5.42 -11.76
C PHE A 95 1.54 4.09 -11.19
N GLY A 96 2.78 3.72 -11.50
CA GLY A 96 3.41 2.51 -10.98
C GLY A 96 3.54 2.52 -9.45
N VAL A 97 4.02 3.63 -8.89
CA VAL A 97 4.18 3.79 -7.44
C VAL A 97 2.83 3.79 -6.72
N LEU A 98 1.83 4.52 -7.21
CA LEU A 98 0.49 4.51 -6.62
C LEU A 98 -0.14 3.11 -6.66
N SER A 99 -0.03 2.41 -7.78
CA SER A 99 -0.53 1.05 -7.91
C SER A 99 0.16 0.09 -6.93
N PHE A 100 1.48 0.20 -6.81
CA PHE A 100 2.26 -0.59 -5.87
C PHE A 100 1.89 -0.26 -4.41
N LEU A 101 1.79 1.02 -4.06
CA LEU A 101 1.41 1.45 -2.72
C LEU A 101 0.01 0.98 -2.34
N ASN A 102 -0.96 1.05 -3.26
CA ASN A 102 -2.32 0.55 -3.00
C ASN A 102 -2.35 -0.94 -2.67
N LEU A 103 -1.50 -1.74 -3.30
CA LEU A 103 -1.42 -3.18 -3.06
C LEU A 103 -0.59 -3.55 -1.82
N SER A 104 0.35 -2.69 -1.43
CA SER A 104 1.37 -3.02 -0.43
C SER A 104 1.35 -2.14 0.82
N HIS A 105 0.51 -1.11 0.91
CA HIS A 105 0.52 -0.16 2.03
C HIS A 105 0.21 -0.77 3.40
N SER A 106 -0.59 -1.82 3.45
CA SER A 106 -1.01 -2.51 4.68
C SER A 106 -0.51 -3.96 4.75
N VAL A 107 0.62 -4.28 4.08
CA VAL A 107 1.11 -5.66 4.01
C VAL A 107 1.25 -6.29 5.39
N PHE A 108 1.78 -5.55 6.37
CA PHE A 108 2.00 -6.07 7.72
C PHE A 108 0.69 -6.18 8.51
N GLU A 109 -0.14 -5.14 8.49
CA GLU A 109 -1.41 -5.07 9.22
C GLU A 109 -2.40 -6.14 8.73
N ASP A 110 -2.63 -6.18 7.43
CA ASP A 110 -3.55 -7.15 6.84
C ASP A 110 -3.04 -8.59 7.00
N THR A 111 -1.72 -8.81 6.90
CA THR A 111 -1.14 -10.12 7.13
C THR A 111 -1.38 -10.58 8.55
N ALA A 112 -1.21 -9.69 9.54
CA ALA A 112 -1.44 -10.05 10.93
C ALA A 112 -2.92 -10.37 11.21
N VAL A 113 -3.86 -9.62 10.61
CA VAL A 113 -5.30 -9.93 10.72
C VAL A 113 -5.62 -11.28 10.07
N VAL A 114 -5.10 -11.53 8.87
CA VAL A 114 -5.32 -12.81 8.17
C VAL A 114 -4.73 -14.00 8.95
N MET A 115 -3.59 -13.79 9.64
CA MET A 115 -2.99 -14.82 10.49
C MET A 115 -3.91 -15.33 11.61
N LEU A 116 -4.89 -14.54 12.05
CA LEU A 116 -5.90 -14.98 13.02
C LEU A 116 -6.77 -16.14 12.49
N LEU A 117 -6.83 -16.31 11.16
CA LEU A 117 -7.52 -17.41 10.50
C LEU A 117 -6.67 -18.69 10.34
N GLY A 118 -5.41 -18.67 10.81
CA GLY A 118 -4.51 -19.82 10.88
C GLY A 118 -3.67 -20.15 9.64
N PRO A 119 -3.60 -19.30 8.57
CA PRO A 119 -2.73 -19.62 7.45
C PRO A 119 -1.25 -19.46 7.81
N SER A 120 -0.35 -19.99 6.97
CA SER A 120 1.10 -19.81 7.15
C SER A 120 1.51 -18.36 6.86
N LEU A 121 2.21 -17.72 7.82
CA LEU A 121 2.75 -16.36 7.68
C LEU A 121 3.58 -16.20 6.39
N PHE A 122 4.44 -17.18 6.12
CA PHE A 122 5.30 -17.14 4.95
C PHE A 122 4.50 -17.10 3.65
N ILE A 123 3.46 -17.94 3.53
CA ILE A 123 2.64 -18.01 2.32
C ILE A 123 1.87 -16.70 2.12
N VAL A 124 1.27 -16.17 3.18
CA VAL A 124 0.47 -14.92 3.10
C VAL A 124 1.37 -13.73 2.75
N LEU A 125 2.47 -13.54 3.48
CA LEU A 125 3.35 -12.39 3.29
C LEU A 125 4.07 -12.43 1.94
N VAL A 126 4.73 -13.56 1.64
CA VAL A 126 5.49 -13.71 0.39
C VAL A 126 4.56 -13.76 -0.81
N GLY A 127 3.45 -14.50 -0.72
CA GLY A 127 2.45 -14.58 -1.79
C GLY A 127 1.87 -13.21 -2.12
N ARG A 128 1.57 -12.38 -1.12
CA ARG A 128 1.05 -11.03 -1.32
C ARG A 128 2.08 -10.10 -1.98
N ILE A 129 3.34 -10.14 -1.52
CA ILE A 129 4.41 -9.33 -2.11
C ILE A 129 4.64 -9.75 -3.57
N VAL A 130 4.78 -11.06 -3.84
CA VAL A 130 4.98 -11.58 -5.19
C VAL A 130 3.80 -11.23 -6.10
N TYR A 131 2.57 -11.37 -5.60
CA TYR A 131 1.37 -10.97 -6.35
C TYR A 131 1.36 -9.48 -6.68
N ALA A 132 1.61 -8.61 -5.70
CA ALA A 132 1.68 -7.17 -5.91
C ALA A 132 2.74 -6.79 -6.94
N MET A 133 3.89 -7.42 -6.86
CA MET A 133 5.00 -7.24 -7.78
C MET A 133 4.63 -7.64 -9.22
N LEU A 134 4.11 -8.84 -9.41
CA LEU A 134 3.70 -9.33 -10.74
C LEU A 134 2.58 -8.48 -11.33
N PHE A 135 1.60 -8.13 -10.50
CA PHE A 135 0.47 -7.32 -10.94
C PHE A 135 0.92 -5.94 -11.41
N VAL A 136 1.74 -5.25 -10.61
CA VAL A 136 2.25 -3.92 -10.99
C VAL A 136 3.15 -4.00 -12.21
N TYR A 137 3.99 -5.03 -12.34
CA TYR A 137 4.81 -5.24 -13.53
C TYR A 137 3.95 -5.37 -14.80
N VAL A 138 2.92 -6.21 -14.77
CA VAL A 138 1.98 -6.37 -15.89
C VAL A 138 1.25 -5.07 -16.18
N LEU A 139 0.80 -4.37 -15.13
CA LEU A 139 0.10 -3.11 -15.23
C LEU A 139 0.97 -2.02 -15.87
N MET A 140 2.23 -1.90 -15.45
CA MET A 140 3.19 -0.95 -16.03
C MET A 140 3.49 -1.26 -17.50
N LYS A 141 3.65 -2.53 -17.84
CA LYS A 141 3.86 -2.95 -19.23
C LYS A 141 2.64 -2.64 -20.10
N PHE A 142 1.44 -2.84 -19.55
CA PHE A 142 0.19 -2.47 -20.24
C PHE A 142 0.08 -0.95 -20.37
N ALA A 143 0.35 -0.19 -19.31
CA ALA A 143 0.33 1.27 -19.33
C ALA A 143 1.34 1.86 -20.33
N ALA A 144 2.52 1.27 -20.45
CA ALA A 144 3.53 1.68 -21.45
C ALA A 144 3.09 1.43 -22.90
N SER A 145 2.12 0.55 -23.13
CA SER A 145 1.55 0.29 -24.46
C SER A 145 0.40 1.23 -24.82
N LEU A 146 -0.09 2.04 -23.87
CA LEU A 146 -1.18 2.98 -24.10
C LEU A 146 -0.68 4.24 -24.82
N SER A 147 -1.50 4.75 -25.76
CA SER A 147 -1.19 6.01 -26.44
C SER A 147 -1.29 7.20 -25.49
N GLU A 148 -0.55 8.27 -25.77
CA GLU A 148 -0.58 9.54 -25.04
C GLU A 148 -2.01 10.12 -24.89
N GLU A 149 -2.88 9.89 -25.86
CA GLU A 149 -4.26 10.36 -25.85
C GLU A 149 -5.09 9.65 -24.79
N ILE A 150 -4.93 8.33 -24.63
CA ILE A 150 -5.62 7.53 -23.60
C ILE A 150 -5.12 7.94 -22.22
N TRP A 151 -3.82 8.21 -22.07
CA TRP A 151 -3.26 8.73 -20.82
C TRP A 151 -3.92 10.05 -20.42
N LYS A 152 -4.06 11.00 -21.36
CA LYS A 152 -4.67 12.31 -21.09
C LYS A 152 -6.16 12.24 -20.79
N GLN A 153 -6.89 11.34 -21.43
CA GLN A 153 -8.35 11.25 -21.28
C GLN A 153 -8.79 10.47 -20.04
N HIS A 154 -8.07 9.42 -19.65
CA HIS A 154 -8.55 8.46 -18.63
C HIS A 154 -7.69 8.38 -17.38
N LEU A 155 -6.41 8.66 -17.47
CA LEU A 155 -5.46 8.48 -16.37
C LEU A 155 -4.90 9.79 -15.81
N THR A 156 -4.97 10.87 -16.56
CA THR A 156 -4.63 12.20 -16.07
C THR A 156 -5.83 13.12 -16.17
N ASN A 157 -6.24 13.71 -15.03
CA ASN A 157 -7.31 14.69 -15.05
C ASN A 157 -6.78 16.00 -15.67
N ALA A 158 -7.01 16.16 -16.98
CA ALA A 158 -6.60 17.35 -17.72
C ALA A 158 -7.30 18.64 -17.27
N ASN A 159 -8.31 18.53 -16.39
CA ASN A 159 -9.15 19.63 -15.92
C ASN A 159 -8.80 20.14 -14.52
N ILE A 160 -7.59 19.86 -14.01
CA ILE A 160 -7.14 20.52 -12.79
C ILE A 160 -6.85 21.98 -13.15
N PRO A 161 -7.63 22.96 -12.66
CA PRO A 161 -7.39 24.35 -12.95
C PRO A 161 -5.99 24.73 -12.46
N GLU A 162 -5.31 25.57 -13.24
CA GLU A 162 -3.91 25.96 -12.98
C GLU A 162 -3.67 26.50 -11.57
N GLN A 163 -4.73 27.01 -10.93
CA GLN A 163 -4.72 27.49 -9.55
C GLN A 163 -4.61 26.39 -8.48
N ALA A 164 -4.94 25.13 -8.80
CA ALA A 164 -4.80 24.01 -7.88
C ALA A 164 -3.39 23.36 -7.94
N LYS A 165 -2.52 23.83 -8.82
CA LYS A 165 -1.14 23.36 -8.93
C LYS A 165 -0.21 23.88 -7.82
N PHE A 166 -0.67 24.85 -7.02
CA PHE A 166 0.14 25.55 -6.04
C PHE A 166 -0.50 25.71 -4.64
N ALA A 167 -1.58 24.97 -4.36
CA ALA A 167 -2.23 24.99 -3.03
C ALA A 167 -1.73 23.89 -2.10
#